data_c3f5fc45ce9f16d976a0c28f23e16efe
#
_entry.id   c3f5fc45ce9f16d976a0c28f23e16efe
#
_cell.length_a   1.000
_cell.length_b   1.000
_cell.length_c   1.000
_cell.angle_alpha   90.00
_cell.angle_beta   90.00
_cell.angle_gamma   90.00
#
_symmetry.space_group_name_H-M   'P 1'
#
loop_
_entity.id
_entity.type
_entity.pdbx_description
1 polymer ?
#
loop_
_entity_poly.entity_id
_entity_poly.type
_entity_poly.pdbx_seq_one_letter_code
_entity_poly.pdbx_strand_id
1 'polypeptide(L)'
;MIGVIDYGLGNIRAFSNIYKSFDIPHRIITQKHELSGIEKIILPGVGAFDDAMKKFNTSGMRNTVEKMVFENKIPILGVCVGLQMLGNSSDEGVEEGLGWIDA
;
A
#
# COMPACT_ATOMS: atom_id res chain seq x y z
N MET A 1 -0.43 9.25 12.56
CA MET A 1 0.76 8.50 12.08
C MET A 1 0.45 7.91 10.71
N ILE A 2 1.27 8.24 9.73
CA ILE A 2 1.16 7.69 8.37
C ILE A 2 1.93 6.38 8.31
N GLY A 3 1.31 5.34 7.75
CA GLY A 3 1.96 4.06 7.49
C GLY A 3 2.29 3.92 6.02
N VAL A 4 3.55 3.68 5.69
CA VAL A 4 4.00 3.41 4.33
C VAL A 4 4.21 1.91 4.21
N ILE A 5 3.41 1.25 3.37
CA ILE A 5 3.44 -0.21 3.23
C ILE A 5 4.68 -0.63 2.43
N ASP A 6 5.54 -1.42 3.06
CA ASP A 6 6.70 -2.02 2.42
C ASP A 6 6.47 -3.52 2.29
N TYR A 7 6.04 -3.94 1.11
CA TYR A 7 5.81 -5.35 0.77
C TYR A 7 6.86 -5.89 -0.21
N GLY A 8 7.97 -5.15 -0.37
CA GLY A 8 9.10 -5.54 -1.21
C GLY A 8 9.21 -4.80 -2.54
N LEU A 9 8.17 -4.07 -2.94
CA LEU A 9 8.18 -3.27 -4.18
C LEU A 9 7.67 -1.86 -3.89
N GLY A 10 8.51 -0.87 -4.20
CA GLY A 10 8.16 0.52 -4.01
C GLY A 10 9.39 1.35 -3.65
N ASN A 11 9.31 2.65 -3.85
CA ASN A 11 10.39 3.57 -3.49
C ASN A 11 10.19 4.09 -2.06
N ILE A 12 10.33 3.18 -1.10
CA ILE A 12 10.05 3.45 0.31
C ILE A 12 10.96 4.55 0.87
N ARG A 13 12.25 4.52 0.49
CA ARG A 13 13.22 5.51 0.98
C ARG A 13 12.86 6.93 0.53
N ALA A 14 12.33 7.09 -0.67
CA ALA A 14 11.92 8.41 -1.15
C ALA A 14 10.82 9.00 -0.30
N PHE A 15 9.79 8.20 0.04
CA PHE A 15 8.72 8.65 0.94
C PHE A 15 9.27 9.00 2.33
N SER A 16 10.10 8.12 2.89
CA SER A 16 10.70 8.35 4.20
C SER A 16 11.53 9.62 4.24
N ASN A 17 12.35 9.87 3.21
CA ASN A 17 13.18 11.07 3.14
C ASN A 17 12.34 12.35 3.05
N ILE A 18 11.27 12.33 2.25
CA ILE A 18 10.37 13.48 2.15
C ILE A 18 9.70 13.76 3.49
N TYR A 19 9.15 12.74 4.14
CA TYR A 19 8.48 12.92 5.42
C TYR A 19 9.45 13.41 6.51
N LYS A 20 10.67 12.90 6.52
CA LYS A 20 11.70 13.36 7.46
C LYS A 20 12.06 14.83 7.23
N SER A 21 12.16 15.27 5.97
CA SER A 21 12.52 16.66 5.65
C SER A 21 11.45 17.65 6.09
N PHE A 22 10.19 17.24 6.19
CA PHE A 22 9.06 18.05 6.65
C PHE A 22 8.65 17.73 8.09
N ASP A 23 9.44 16.96 8.81
CA ASP A 23 9.13 16.52 10.19
C ASP A 23 7.76 15.86 10.32
N ILE A 24 7.34 15.09 9.29
CA ILE A 24 6.06 14.38 9.30
C ILE A 24 6.26 13.01 9.94
N PRO A 25 5.58 12.71 11.05
CA PRO A 25 5.65 11.39 11.66
C PRO A 25 5.11 10.31 10.71
N HIS A 26 5.89 9.26 10.52
CA HIS A 26 5.51 8.14 9.68
C HIS A 26 6.16 6.85 10.18
N ARG A 27 5.64 5.72 9.73
CA ARG A 27 6.16 4.39 10.06
C ARG A 27 6.23 3.56 8.79
N ILE A 28 7.35 2.86 8.58
CA ILE A 28 7.47 1.87 7.51
C ILE A 28 6.85 0.57 8.03
N ILE A 29 5.88 0.04 7.28
CA ILE A 29 5.09 -1.13 7.68
C ILE A 29 5.54 -2.33 6.85
N THR A 30 6.14 -3.31 7.48
CA THR A 30 6.55 -4.57 6.84
C THR A 30 5.74 -5.76 7.32
N GLN A 31 5.04 -5.63 8.44
CA GLN A 31 4.23 -6.69 9.03
C GLN A 31 2.90 -6.13 9.54
N LYS A 32 1.86 -6.96 9.53
CA LYS A 32 0.51 -6.53 9.88
C LYS A 32 0.38 -5.91 11.27
N HIS A 33 1.15 -6.39 12.25
CA HIS A 33 1.06 -5.86 13.61
C HIS A 33 1.53 -4.41 13.72
N GLU A 34 2.37 -3.96 12.80
CA GLU A 34 2.87 -2.59 12.77
C GLU A 34 1.81 -1.58 12.31
N LEU A 35 0.69 -2.06 11.78
CA LEU A 35 -0.42 -1.21 11.33
C LEU A 35 -1.23 -0.63 12.48
N SER A 36 -1.05 -1.11 13.71
CA SER A 36 -1.79 -0.61 14.87
C SER A 36 -1.50 0.89 15.08
N GLY A 37 -2.58 1.67 15.20
CA GLY A 37 -2.46 3.12 15.42
C GLY A 37 -2.21 3.95 14.17
N ILE A 38 -2.12 3.34 13.01
CA ILE A 38 -1.93 4.05 11.74
C ILE A 38 -3.27 4.70 11.33
N GLU A 39 -3.19 5.97 10.95
CA GLU A 39 -4.35 6.78 10.61
C GLU A 39 -4.51 7.04 9.12
N LYS A 40 -3.42 6.91 8.36
CA LYS A 40 -3.39 7.05 6.90
C LYS A 40 -2.41 6.06 6.33
N ILE A 41 -2.72 5.50 5.14
CA ILE A 41 -1.90 4.46 4.52
C ILE A 41 -1.42 4.94 3.16
N ILE A 42 -0.13 4.74 2.89
CA ILE A 42 0.45 4.90 1.56
C ILE A 42 0.78 3.50 1.04
N LEU A 43 0.24 3.17 -0.14
CA LEU A 43 0.52 1.91 -0.84
C LEU A 43 1.36 2.22 -2.08
N PRO A 44 2.68 2.16 -1.97
CA PRO A 44 3.54 2.37 -3.14
C PRO A 44 3.66 1.10 -3.96
N GLY A 45 4.14 1.23 -5.19
CA GLY A 45 4.43 0.09 -6.05
C GLY A 45 5.25 0.55 -7.24
N VAL A 46 6.21 -0.28 -7.65
CA VAL A 46 7.01 -0.05 -8.86
C VAL A 46 7.12 -1.37 -9.62
N GLY A 47 7.40 -1.27 -10.93
CA GLY A 47 7.56 -2.45 -11.77
C GLY A 47 6.23 -2.99 -12.27
N ALA A 48 6.17 -4.31 -12.46
CA ALA A 48 5.00 -4.96 -13.03
C ALA A 48 3.86 -5.09 -12.01
N PHE A 49 2.64 -4.85 -12.50
CA PHE A 49 1.42 -4.98 -11.70
C PHE A 49 1.28 -6.38 -11.08
N ASP A 50 1.53 -7.44 -11.86
CA ASP A 50 1.40 -8.81 -11.37
C ASP A 50 2.35 -9.11 -10.21
N ASP A 51 3.61 -8.65 -10.31
CA ASP A 51 4.59 -8.84 -9.25
C ASP A 51 4.16 -8.11 -7.97
N ALA A 52 3.66 -6.89 -8.10
CA ALA A 52 3.18 -6.11 -6.97
C ALA A 52 2.01 -6.81 -6.29
N MET A 53 1.03 -7.30 -7.05
CA MET A 53 -0.11 -8.00 -6.49
C MET A 53 0.30 -9.29 -5.79
N LYS A 54 1.19 -10.08 -6.40
CA LYS A 54 1.69 -11.30 -5.77
C LYS A 54 2.42 -11.02 -4.46
N LYS A 55 3.30 -10.05 -4.44
CA LYS A 55 4.06 -9.70 -3.23
C LYS A 55 3.14 -9.16 -2.13
N PHE A 56 2.18 -8.31 -2.48
CA PHE A 56 1.25 -7.79 -1.48
C PHE A 56 0.37 -8.90 -0.93
N ASN A 57 -0.16 -9.77 -1.79
CA ASN A 57 -1.00 -10.89 -1.36
C ASN A 57 -0.26 -11.86 -0.44
N THR A 58 1.05 -12.05 -0.64
CA THR A 58 1.85 -12.94 0.20
C THR A 58 2.46 -12.26 1.43
N SER A 59 2.34 -10.94 1.53
CA SER A 59 2.91 -10.17 2.64
C SER A 59 2.24 -10.42 3.99
N GLY A 60 1.02 -10.95 3.97
CA GLY A 60 0.21 -11.11 5.18
C GLY A 60 -0.51 -9.86 5.64
N MET A 61 -0.37 -8.73 4.92
CA MET A 61 -0.95 -7.45 5.33
C MET A 61 -2.29 -7.13 4.67
N ARG A 62 -2.64 -7.79 3.55
CA ARG A 62 -3.81 -7.42 2.76
C ARG A 62 -5.10 -7.38 3.56
N ASN A 63 -5.40 -8.42 4.32
CA ASN A 63 -6.66 -8.51 5.07
C ASN A 63 -6.75 -7.42 6.13
N THR A 64 -5.65 -7.14 6.83
CA THR A 64 -5.61 -6.10 7.84
C THR A 64 -5.80 -4.71 7.23
N VAL A 65 -5.13 -4.42 6.12
CA VAL A 65 -5.27 -3.15 5.41
C VAL A 65 -6.69 -2.99 4.89
N GLU A 66 -7.27 -4.03 4.29
CA GLU A 66 -8.64 -3.99 3.78
C GLU A 66 -9.64 -3.66 4.89
N LYS A 67 -9.49 -4.29 6.05
CA LYS A 67 -10.34 -4.01 7.21
C LYS A 67 -10.20 -2.56 7.67
N MET A 68 -8.98 -2.06 7.75
CA MET A 68 -8.74 -0.66 8.13
C MET A 68 -9.40 0.32 7.17
N VAL A 69 -9.31 0.07 5.87
CA VAL A 69 -9.86 0.94 4.84
C VAL A 69 -11.39 0.92 4.86
N PHE A 70 -12.01 -0.26 4.90
CA PHE A 70 -13.46 -0.37 4.75
C PHE A 70 -14.22 -0.29 6.07
N GLU A 71 -13.72 -0.88 7.14
CA GLU A 71 -14.40 -0.84 8.44
C GLU A 71 -14.03 0.39 9.25
N ASN A 72 -12.74 0.72 9.31
CA ASN A 72 -12.24 1.84 10.11
C ASN A 72 -12.17 3.15 9.34
N LYS A 73 -12.47 3.13 8.04
CA LYS A 73 -12.45 4.31 7.16
C LYS A 73 -11.10 5.01 7.12
N ILE A 74 -10.02 4.27 7.21
CA ILE A 74 -8.66 4.81 7.12
C ILE A 74 -8.38 5.18 5.65
N PRO A 75 -7.99 6.43 5.36
CA PRO A 75 -7.63 6.82 3.99
C PRO A 75 -6.41 6.07 3.48
N ILE A 76 -6.46 5.66 2.21
CA ILE A 76 -5.34 5.00 1.53
C ILE A 76 -5.04 5.72 0.23
N LEU A 77 -3.75 5.96 -0.03
CA LEU A 77 -3.26 6.54 -1.27
C LEU A 77 -2.37 5.53 -1.98
N GLY A 78 -2.78 5.10 -3.16
CA GLY A 78 -1.95 4.29 -4.04
C GLY A 78 -1.06 5.19 -4.90
N VAL A 79 0.22 4.85 -5.03
CA VAL A 79 1.20 5.63 -5.80
C VAL A 79 1.84 4.74 -6.85
N CYS A 80 1.89 5.22 -8.11
CA CYS A 80 2.38 4.47 -9.26
C CYS A 80 1.60 3.16 -9.44
N VAL A 81 2.27 2.01 -9.45
CA VAL A 81 1.60 0.71 -9.55
C VAL A 81 0.66 0.48 -8.37
N GLY A 82 0.95 1.06 -7.19
CA GLY A 82 0.04 1.01 -6.05
C GLY A 82 -1.35 1.55 -6.35
N LEU A 83 -1.45 2.61 -7.16
CA LEU A 83 -2.75 3.13 -7.60
C LEU A 83 -3.51 2.10 -8.45
N GLN A 84 -2.81 1.43 -9.37
CA GLN A 84 -3.43 0.38 -10.20
C GLN A 84 -3.89 -0.81 -9.37
N MET A 85 -3.16 -1.16 -8.31
CA MET A 85 -3.51 -2.26 -7.42
C MET A 85 -4.85 -2.06 -6.73
N LEU A 86 -5.26 -0.83 -6.48
CA LEU A 86 -6.55 -0.54 -5.84
C LEU A 86 -7.74 -0.88 -6.73
N GLY A 87 -7.55 -0.92 -8.05
CA GLY A 87 -8.59 -1.28 -9.01
C GLY A 87 -8.82 -2.78 -9.13
N ASN A 88 -9.64 -3.17 -10.10
CA ASN A 88 -10.00 -4.57 -10.31
C ASN A 88 -8.93 -5.35 -11.06
N SER A 89 -8.27 -4.72 -12.05
CA SER A 89 -7.28 -5.36 -12.91
C SER A 89 -6.42 -4.32 -13.62
N SER A 90 -5.42 -4.79 -14.34
CA SER A 90 -4.57 -3.95 -15.19
C SER A 90 -4.43 -4.58 -16.57
N ASP A 91 -4.43 -3.76 -17.61
CA ASP A 91 -4.20 -4.20 -18.98
C ASP A 91 -2.77 -4.75 -19.19
N GLU A 92 -1.86 -4.41 -18.29
CA GLU A 92 -0.46 -4.86 -18.36
C GLU A 92 -0.24 -6.26 -17.80
N GLY A 93 -1.21 -6.83 -17.06
CA GLY A 93 -1.01 -8.06 -16.36
C GLY A 93 -2.22 -8.96 -16.36
N VAL A 94 -2.04 -10.16 -15.79
CA VAL A 94 -3.08 -11.19 -15.69
C VAL A 94 -3.62 -11.35 -14.27
N GLU A 95 -2.97 -10.79 -13.27
CA GLU A 95 -3.44 -10.85 -11.88
C GLU A 95 -4.63 -9.92 -11.66
N GLU A 96 -5.49 -10.29 -10.74
CA GLU A 96 -6.58 -9.41 -10.31
C GLU A 96 -6.03 -8.40 -9.29
N GLY A 97 -6.53 -7.17 -9.36
CA GLY A 97 -6.25 -6.15 -8.36
C GLY A 97 -7.01 -6.38 -7.07
N LEU A 98 -6.92 -5.41 -6.15
CA LEU A 98 -7.58 -5.50 -4.86
C LEU A 98 -9.09 -5.31 -4.95
N GLY A 99 -9.56 -4.66 -6.03
CA GLY A 99 -10.98 -4.41 -6.22
C GLY A 99 -11.58 -3.41 -5.25
N TRP A 100 -10.75 -2.60 -4.59
CA TRP A 100 -11.21 -1.62 -3.61
C TRP A 100 -11.76 -0.36 -4.27
N ILE A 101 -11.39 -0.14 -5.52
CA ILE A 101 -11.95 0.90 -6.39
C ILE A 101 -12.43 0.19 -7.66
N ASP A 102 -13.67 0.45 -8.05
CA ASP A 102 -14.23 -0.13 -9.26
C ASP A 102 -13.69 0.59 -10.50
N ALA A 103 -12.56 0.10 -10.98
CA ALA A 103 -11.89 0.68 -12.14
C ALA A 103 -11.10 -0.35 -12.93
#